data_87c5700298b567a3a0b59eb4ed01895e
#
_entry.id   87c5700298b567a3a0b59eb4ed01895e
#
_cell.length_a   1.000
_cell.length_b   1.000
_cell.length_c   1.000
_cell.angle_alpha   90.00
_cell.angle_beta   90.00
_cell.angle_gamma   90.00
#
_symmetry.space_group_name_H-M   'P 1'
#
loop_
_entity.id
_entity.type
_entity.pdbx_description
1 polymer ?
#
loop_
_entity_poly.entity_id
_entity_poly.type
_entity_poly.pdbx_seq_one_letter_code
_entity_poly.pdbx_strand_id
1 'polypeptide(L)'
;MNHKVVAVAYDRLCTFEFGCAVELFALPRPELPVAWYDFAVCAAERGPIRATGGVELTVPHTLRLLDSADTIVIPGWRAPDEAPPAVLLSKLRRAFERGARLCSICSGVFVLAAAGVLDGKRATTHWRYVTRLAARYPLIRVEMNALYVDEGRVLTSAGSAAGLDMLLHLVRRDHGAKIANQVAQRLVMAPHREGGQAQFVPRPLAADERGRLARLMDFIRAHLSAPHTLASLATRAAMSTRTLQREFTSTTGLAPHAWLVGERIERAKELLETTRLKAQEVAARVGMGSAESLRHHFRQRVGTTPAQYRRRFWRRAGQ
;
A
#
# COMPACT_ATOMS: atom_id res chain seq x y z
N MET A 1 -6.19 7.76 -31.01
CA MET A 1 -7.21 7.85 -29.93
C MET A 1 -6.49 7.68 -28.61
N ASN A 2 -6.91 8.39 -27.56
CA ASN A 2 -6.31 8.23 -26.24
C ASN A 2 -6.69 6.86 -25.66
N HIS A 3 -5.83 6.26 -24.88
CA HIS A 3 -6.07 4.97 -24.21
C HIS A 3 -7.23 5.10 -23.20
N LYS A 4 -8.30 4.34 -23.43
CA LYS A 4 -9.53 4.43 -22.65
C LYS A 4 -9.50 3.54 -21.41
N VAL A 5 -9.60 4.17 -20.24
CA VAL A 5 -9.67 3.50 -18.95
C VAL A 5 -11.08 3.60 -18.39
N VAL A 6 -11.68 2.48 -18.04
CA VAL A 6 -13.03 2.44 -17.46
C VAL A 6 -12.99 1.82 -16.07
N ALA A 7 -13.46 2.54 -15.05
CA ALA A 7 -13.68 2.00 -13.71
C ALA A 7 -15.14 1.51 -13.57
N VAL A 8 -15.30 0.34 -12.94
CA VAL A 8 -16.63 -0.22 -12.67
C VAL A 8 -17.08 0.20 -11.29
N ALA A 9 -18.17 0.97 -11.21
CA ALA A 9 -18.84 1.31 -9.96
C ALA A 9 -20.00 0.34 -9.68
N TYR A 10 -20.26 0.05 -8.42
CA TYR A 10 -21.27 -0.92 -7.94
C TYR A 10 -21.82 -0.48 -6.59
N ASP A 11 -23.03 -0.87 -6.23
CA ASP A 11 -23.61 -0.52 -4.92
C ASP A 11 -22.74 -1.06 -3.77
N ARG A 12 -22.58 -0.28 -2.71
CA ARG A 12 -21.59 -0.48 -1.62
C ARG A 12 -20.13 -0.39 -2.09
N LEU A 13 -19.88 0.58 -2.98
CA LEU A 13 -18.57 0.83 -3.57
C LEU A 13 -17.48 1.06 -2.52
N CYS A 14 -16.31 0.46 -2.72
CA CYS A 14 -15.10 0.75 -1.96
C CYS A 14 -14.56 2.13 -2.37
N THR A 15 -14.87 3.16 -1.59
CA THR A 15 -14.60 4.57 -1.93
C THR A 15 -13.12 4.83 -2.17
N PHE A 16 -12.24 4.29 -1.31
CA PHE A 16 -10.80 4.53 -1.42
C PHE A 16 -10.20 3.88 -2.68
N GLU A 17 -10.52 2.63 -2.95
CA GLU A 17 -10.04 1.90 -4.12
C GLU A 17 -10.56 2.52 -5.42
N PHE A 18 -11.79 3.00 -5.42
CA PHE A 18 -12.35 3.75 -6.54
C PHE A 18 -11.63 5.10 -6.71
N GLY A 19 -11.40 5.82 -5.62
CA GLY A 19 -10.64 7.06 -5.59
C GLY A 19 -9.22 6.90 -6.16
N CYS A 20 -8.57 5.77 -5.93
CA CYS A 20 -7.26 5.47 -6.54
C CYS A 20 -7.33 5.51 -8.08
N ALA A 21 -8.35 4.91 -8.69
CA ALA A 21 -8.51 4.92 -10.14
C ALA A 21 -8.85 6.32 -10.68
N VAL A 22 -9.72 7.05 -9.98
CA VAL A 22 -10.09 8.43 -10.32
C VAL A 22 -8.85 9.34 -10.25
N GLU A 23 -8.12 9.29 -9.16
CA GLU A 23 -6.93 10.12 -8.94
C GLU A 23 -5.86 9.88 -10.02
N LEU A 24 -5.60 8.61 -10.37
CA LEU A 24 -4.58 8.29 -11.37
C LEU A 24 -5.02 8.68 -12.79
N PHE A 25 -6.22 8.36 -13.19
CA PHE A 25 -6.61 8.38 -14.60
C PHE A 25 -7.54 9.54 -14.98
N ALA A 26 -8.39 10.01 -14.06
CA ALA A 26 -9.38 11.04 -14.38
C ALA A 26 -8.84 12.46 -14.29
N LEU A 27 -7.87 12.72 -13.38
CA LEU A 27 -7.37 14.07 -13.20
C LEU A 27 -6.61 14.55 -14.42
N PRO A 28 -6.92 15.74 -14.96
CA PRO A 28 -6.13 16.37 -16.01
C PRO A 28 -4.69 16.58 -15.55
N ARG A 29 -3.76 16.30 -16.45
CA ARG A 29 -2.31 16.45 -16.20
C ARG A 29 -1.67 17.29 -17.32
N PRO A 30 -2.04 18.59 -17.43
CA PRO A 30 -1.55 19.44 -18.49
C PRO A 30 -0.03 19.68 -18.43
N GLU A 31 0.58 19.42 -17.28
CA GLU A 31 2.02 19.48 -17.06
C GLU A 31 2.82 18.35 -17.74
N LEU A 32 2.13 17.27 -18.17
CA LEU A 32 2.78 16.13 -18.81
C LEU A 32 2.80 16.26 -20.32
N PRO A 33 3.93 15.98 -20.99
CA PRO A 33 4.07 16.08 -22.45
C PRO A 33 3.53 14.84 -23.18
N VAL A 34 2.45 14.23 -22.70
CA VAL A 34 1.83 13.00 -23.27
C VAL A 34 0.33 13.15 -23.30
N ALA A 35 -0.32 12.53 -24.27
CA ALA A 35 -1.77 12.38 -24.26
C ALA A 35 -2.17 11.49 -23.06
N TRP A 36 -2.94 12.07 -22.13
CA TRP A 36 -3.37 11.35 -20.95
C TRP A 36 -4.54 10.42 -21.26
N TYR A 37 -4.87 9.56 -20.33
CA TYR A 37 -5.95 8.59 -20.47
C TYR A 37 -7.32 9.26 -20.68
N ASP A 38 -8.18 8.62 -21.47
CA ASP A 38 -9.62 8.91 -21.53
C ASP A 38 -10.31 8.06 -20.44
N PHE A 39 -10.63 8.71 -19.31
CA PHE A 39 -11.20 8.02 -18.16
C PHE A 39 -12.71 8.17 -18.10
N ALA A 40 -13.40 7.06 -17.86
CA ALA A 40 -14.83 7.06 -17.62
C ALA A 40 -15.22 6.03 -16.55
N VAL A 41 -16.42 6.18 -16.01
CA VAL A 41 -17.00 5.27 -15.01
C VAL A 41 -18.27 4.65 -15.58
N CYS A 42 -18.45 3.34 -15.40
CA CYS A 42 -19.70 2.67 -15.72
C CYS A 42 -20.30 2.00 -14.47
N ALA A 43 -21.61 1.93 -14.40
CA ALA A 43 -22.34 1.29 -13.31
C ALA A 43 -22.62 -0.19 -13.61
N ALA A 44 -22.35 -1.06 -12.63
CA ALA A 44 -22.72 -2.47 -12.67
C ALA A 44 -24.24 -2.67 -12.51
N GLU A 45 -24.91 -1.74 -11.85
CA GLU A 45 -26.34 -1.75 -11.54
C GLU A 45 -27.02 -0.43 -11.94
N ARG A 46 -28.34 -0.43 -12.01
CA ARG A 46 -29.13 0.79 -12.26
C ARG A 46 -29.38 1.57 -10.97
N GLY A 47 -29.45 2.88 -11.09
CA GLY A 47 -29.78 3.79 -9.98
C GLY A 47 -28.54 4.40 -9.30
N PRO A 48 -28.75 5.18 -8.25
CA PRO A 48 -27.68 5.76 -7.46
C PRO A 48 -26.83 4.66 -6.79
N ILE A 49 -25.51 4.85 -6.80
CA ILE A 49 -24.55 3.94 -6.18
C ILE A 49 -24.19 4.50 -4.81
N ARG A 50 -24.42 3.71 -3.78
CA ARG A 50 -23.97 4.03 -2.43
C ARG A 50 -22.53 3.57 -2.26
N ALA A 51 -21.69 4.44 -1.75
CA ALA A 51 -20.30 4.14 -1.46
C ALA A 51 -20.05 4.17 0.06
N THR A 52 -18.94 3.58 0.47
CA THR A 52 -18.51 3.60 1.87
C THR A 52 -18.38 5.04 2.36
N GLY A 53 -18.85 5.32 3.58
CA GLY A 53 -18.81 6.66 4.17
C GLY A 53 -20.05 7.52 3.87
N GLY A 54 -21.13 6.94 3.34
CA GLY A 54 -22.39 7.67 3.08
C GLY A 54 -22.39 8.53 1.81
N VAL A 55 -21.41 8.33 0.93
CA VAL A 55 -21.34 9.03 -0.35
C VAL A 55 -22.25 8.34 -1.37
N GLU A 56 -23.02 9.12 -2.11
CA GLU A 56 -23.80 8.63 -3.26
C GLU A 56 -23.19 9.15 -4.56
N LEU A 57 -23.15 8.27 -5.56
CA LEU A 57 -22.66 8.59 -6.90
C LEU A 57 -23.73 8.32 -7.95
N THR A 58 -23.89 9.27 -8.86
CA THR A 58 -24.64 9.07 -10.09
C THR A 58 -23.67 8.79 -11.23
N VAL A 59 -23.82 7.61 -11.86
CA VAL A 59 -22.94 7.18 -12.94
C VAL A 59 -23.73 7.15 -14.24
N PRO A 60 -23.35 7.96 -15.25
CA PRO A 60 -24.15 8.12 -16.47
C PRO A 60 -24.05 6.92 -17.43
N HIS A 61 -22.98 6.13 -17.33
CA HIS A 61 -22.72 5.05 -18.27
C HIS A 61 -23.05 3.67 -17.69
N THR A 62 -23.52 2.78 -18.55
CA THR A 62 -23.80 1.38 -18.23
C THR A 62 -22.61 0.50 -18.60
N LEU A 63 -22.68 -0.80 -18.30
CA LEU A 63 -21.67 -1.82 -18.69
C LEU A 63 -21.40 -1.90 -20.21
N ARG A 64 -22.21 -1.25 -21.07
CA ARG A 64 -21.89 -1.14 -22.51
C ARG A 64 -20.58 -0.42 -22.77
N LEU A 65 -20.17 0.47 -21.87
CA LEU A 65 -18.91 1.19 -22.00
C LEU A 65 -17.68 0.27 -22.02
N LEU A 66 -17.78 -0.90 -21.37
CA LEU A 66 -16.72 -1.92 -21.37
C LEU A 66 -16.40 -2.48 -22.76
N ASP A 67 -17.32 -2.36 -23.71
CA ASP A 67 -17.11 -2.87 -25.08
C ASP A 67 -16.04 -2.09 -25.87
N SER A 68 -15.73 -0.86 -25.42
CA SER A 68 -14.70 0.00 -26.05
C SER A 68 -13.53 0.34 -25.11
N ALA A 69 -13.47 -0.25 -23.90
CA ALA A 69 -12.39 0.02 -22.94
C ALA A 69 -11.10 -0.70 -23.32
N ASP A 70 -9.97 -0.01 -23.25
CA ASP A 70 -8.63 -0.59 -23.38
C ASP A 70 -8.11 -1.13 -22.05
N THR A 71 -8.48 -0.46 -20.95
CA THR A 71 -8.22 -0.92 -19.58
C THR A 71 -9.49 -0.83 -18.75
N ILE A 72 -9.78 -1.87 -17.98
CA ILE A 72 -10.91 -1.93 -17.05
C ILE A 72 -10.37 -2.08 -15.64
N VAL A 73 -10.81 -1.23 -14.72
CA VAL A 73 -10.44 -1.27 -13.31
C VAL A 73 -11.64 -1.71 -12.47
N ILE A 74 -11.46 -2.75 -11.67
CA ILE A 74 -12.43 -3.21 -10.66
C ILE A 74 -11.91 -2.76 -9.28
N PRO A 75 -12.42 -1.64 -8.73
CA PRO A 75 -11.91 -1.04 -7.51
C PRO A 75 -12.51 -1.68 -6.26
N GLY A 76 -12.18 -2.92 -5.99
CA GLY A 76 -12.80 -3.72 -4.95
C GLY A 76 -14.06 -4.45 -5.41
N TRP A 77 -14.69 -5.14 -4.47
CA TRP A 77 -16.01 -5.73 -4.58
C TRP A 77 -16.66 -5.77 -3.20
N ARG A 78 -17.98 -5.59 -3.16
CA ARG A 78 -18.76 -5.37 -1.92
C ARG A 78 -18.63 -6.49 -0.88
N ALA A 79 -18.53 -7.74 -1.33
CA ALA A 79 -18.22 -8.88 -0.49
C ALA A 79 -17.61 -10.02 -1.31
N PRO A 80 -16.57 -10.73 -0.81
CA PRO A 80 -15.95 -11.86 -1.51
C PRO A 80 -16.92 -12.99 -1.86
N ASP A 81 -17.96 -13.19 -1.06
CA ASP A 81 -18.95 -14.27 -1.25
C ASP A 81 -20.12 -13.87 -2.14
N GLU A 82 -20.31 -12.60 -2.38
CA GLU A 82 -21.39 -12.10 -3.22
C GLU A 82 -21.02 -12.21 -4.69
N ALA A 83 -21.80 -13.00 -5.44
CA ALA A 83 -21.55 -13.24 -6.84
C ALA A 83 -21.74 -11.94 -7.66
N PRO A 84 -20.79 -11.59 -8.52
CA PRO A 84 -20.98 -10.49 -9.46
C PRO A 84 -22.09 -10.78 -10.46
N PRO A 85 -22.78 -9.74 -10.98
CA PRO A 85 -23.81 -9.93 -12.01
C PRO A 85 -23.28 -10.66 -13.23
N ALA A 86 -24.01 -11.64 -13.75
CA ALA A 86 -23.60 -12.45 -14.91
C ALA A 86 -23.29 -11.58 -16.14
N VAL A 87 -23.99 -10.46 -16.31
CA VAL A 87 -23.74 -9.50 -17.38
C VAL A 87 -22.36 -8.87 -17.23
N LEU A 88 -21.94 -8.49 -16.02
CA LEU A 88 -20.60 -7.95 -15.77
C LEU A 88 -19.52 -8.99 -16.10
N LEU A 89 -19.69 -10.23 -15.63
CA LEU A 89 -18.74 -11.32 -15.92
C LEU A 89 -18.59 -11.59 -17.43
N SER A 90 -19.70 -11.64 -18.16
CA SER A 90 -19.69 -11.80 -19.61
C SER A 90 -18.98 -10.65 -20.32
N LYS A 91 -19.22 -9.40 -19.91
CA LYS A 91 -18.55 -8.23 -20.48
C LYS A 91 -17.05 -8.23 -20.21
N LEU A 92 -16.61 -8.61 -19.01
CA LEU A 92 -15.18 -8.71 -18.68
C LEU A 92 -14.46 -9.78 -19.51
N ARG A 93 -15.08 -10.96 -19.69
CA ARG A 93 -14.52 -12.00 -20.56
C ARG A 93 -14.34 -11.52 -22.01
N ARG A 94 -15.40 -10.96 -22.60
CA ARG A 94 -15.34 -10.42 -23.97
C ARG A 94 -14.31 -9.30 -24.10
N ALA A 95 -14.21 -8.40 -23.12
CA ALA A 95 -13.21 -7.36 -23.13
C ALA A 95 -11.78 -7.95 -23.07
N PHE A 96 -11.56 -8.96 -22.23
CA PHE A 96 -10.28 -9.67 -22.16
C PHE A 96 -9.93 -10.41 -23.46
N GLU A 97 -10.89 -11.10 -24.07
CA GLU A 97 -10.73 -11.76 -25.38
C GLU A 97 -10.38 -10.76 -26.49
N ARG A 98 -10.99 -9.58 -26.49
CA ARG A 98 -10.68 -8.49 -27.42
C ARG A 98 -9.29 -7.89 -27.23
N GLY A 99 -8.60 -8.17 -26.11
CA GLY A 99 -7.26 -7.65 -25.80
C GLY A 99 -7.22 -6.57 -24.73
N ALA A 100 -8.35 -6.20 -24.12
CA ALA A 100 -8.39 -5.24 -23.03
C ALA A 100 -7.60 -5.73 -21.81
N ARG A 101 -7.04 -4.80 -21.08
CA ARG A 101 -6.31 -5.02 -19.84
C ARG A 101 -7.30 -4.94 -18.66
N LEU A 102 -7.21 -5.88 -17.74
CA LEU A 102 -8.06 -5.96 -16.57
C LEU A 102 -7.23 -5.74 -15.30
N CYS A 103 -7.63 -4.77 -14.49
CA CYS A 103 -6.98 -4.45 -13.23
C CYS A 103 -7.97 -4.64 -12.08
N SER A 104 -7.54 -5.26 -10.99
CA SER A 104 -8.34 -5.36 -9.76
C SER A 104 -7.59 -4.86 -8.54
N ILE A 105 -8.30 -4.17 -7.67
CA ILE A 105 -7.78 -3.68 -6.40
C ILE A 105 -8.50 -4.44 -5.28
N CYS A 106 -7.75 -4.93 -4.27
CA CYS A 106 -8.32 -5.57 -3.08
C CYS A 106 -9.27 -6.74 -3.41
N SER A 107 -10.50 -6.71 -2.91
CA SER A 107 -11.55 -7.71 -3.16
C SER A 107 -12.04 -7.75 -4.61
N GLY A 108 -11.69 -6.79 -5.46
CA GLY A 108 -12.00 -6.80 -6.90
C GLY A 108 -11.48 -8.03 -7.65
N VAL A 109 -10.46 -8.69 -7.11
CA VAL A 109 -9.93 -9.94 -7.66
C VAL A 109 -10.99 -11.05 -7.76
N PHE A 110 -11.97 -11.07 -6.84
CA PHE A 110 -13.06 -12.06 -6.87
C PHE A 110 -13.96 -11.89 -8.10
N VAL A 111 -14.10 -10.68 -8.62
CA VAL A 111 -14.84 -10.42 -9.86
C VAL A 111 -14.07 -10.99 -11.05
N LEU A 112 -12.76 -10.76 -11.12
CA LEU A 112 -11.92 -11.31 -12.20
C LEU A 112 -11.81 -12.84 -12.10
N ALA A 113 -11.72 -13.39 -10.88
CA ALA A 113 -11.74 -14.84 -10.66
C ALA A 113 -13.05 -15.47 -11.11
N ALA A 114 -14.21 -14.88 -10.75
CA ALA A 114 -15.52 -15.33 -11.19
C ALA A 114 -15.72 -15.21 -12.73
N ALA A 115 -15.03 -14.28 -13.37
CA ALA A 115 -15.00 -14.19 -14.83
C ALA A 115 -14.11 -15.27 -15.48
N GLY A 116 -13.31 -16.04 -14.73
CA GLY A 116 -12.42 -17.08 -15.24
C GLY A 116 -11.15 -16.55 -15.92
N VAL A 117 -10.88 -15.26 -15.86
CA VAL A 117 -9.71 -14.64 -16.53
C VAL A 117 -8.40 -14.81 -15.76
N LEU A 118 -8.47 -15.33 -14.53
CA LEU A 118 -7.32 -15.59 -13.66
C LEU A 118 -6.87 -17.06 -13.64
N ASP A 119 -7.60 -17.97 -14.28
CA ASP A 119 -7.27 -19.40 -14.25
C ASP A 119 -5.87 -19.65 -14.81
N GLY A 120 -5.05 -20.41 -14.07
CA GLY A 120 -3.65 -20.69 -14.39
C GLY A 120 -2.67 -19.53 -14.18
N LYS A 121 -3.12 -18.34 -13.76
CA LYS A 121 -2.29 -17.16 -13.55
C LYS A 121 -1.94 -16.95 -12.08
N ARG A 122 -0.91 -16.14 -11.84
CA ARG A 122 -0.62 -15.62 -10.51
C ARG A 122 -1.57 -14.44 -10.22
N ALA A 123 -1.99 -14.31 -8.98
CA ALA A 123 -2.79 -13.18 -8.53
C ALA A 123 -2.56 -12.89 -7.05
N THR A 124 -2.81 -11.66 -6.64
CA THR A 124 -2.82 -11.28 -5.22
C THR A 124 -4.10 -10.54 -4.87
N THR A 125 -4.37 -10.45 -3.58
CA THR A 125 -5.48 -9.69 -3.00
C THR A 125 -5.07 -9.20 -1.62
N HIS A 126 -5.95 -8.46 -0.96
CA HIS A 126 -5.75 -8.06 0.42
C HIS A 126 -5.51 -9.30 1.31
N TRP A 127 -4.51 -9.24 2.21
CA TRP A 127 -4.10 -10.36 3.07
C TRP A 127 -5.27 -11.06 3.76
N ARG A 128 -6.31 -10.31 4.14
CA ARG A 128 -7.53 -10.85 4.77
C ARG A 128 -8.26 -11.86 3.88
N TYR A 129 -8.10 -11.79 2.57
CA TYR A 129 -8.86 -12.57 1.59
C TYR A 129 -8.04 -13.63 0.88
N VAL A 130 -6.73 -13.69 1.08
CA VAL A 130 -5.81 -14.61 0.39
C VAL A 130 -6.24 -16.06 0.52
N THR A 131 -6.46 -16.54 1.76
CA THR A 131 -6.89 -17.92 2.03
C THR A 131 -8.24 -18.24 1.37
N ARG A 132 -9.18 -17.27 1.41
CA ARG A 132 -10.50 -17.42 0.79
C ARG A 132 -10.41 -17.49 -0.73
N LEU A 133 -9.56 -16.66 -1.35
CA LEU A 133 -9.33 -16.67 -2.78
C LEU A 133 -8.77 -18.03 -3.24
N ALA A 134 -7.72 -18.51 -2.56
CA ALA A 134 -7.10 -19.80 -2.85
C ALA A 134 -8.06 -20.98 -2.71
N ALA A 135 -8.88 -20.99 -1.66
CA ALA A 135 -9.85 -22.07 -1.41
C ALA A 135 -10.99 -22.07 -2.47
N ARG A 136 -11.47 -20.88 -2.88
CA ARG A 136 -12.60 -20.77 -3.80
C ARG A 136 -12.22 -20.94 -5.27
N TYR A 137 -10.99 -20.58 -5.63
CA TYR A 137 -10.48 -20.59 -7.00
C TYR A 137 -9.13 -21.30 -7.09
N PRO A 138 -9.11 -22.63 -6.97
CA PRO A 138 -7.88 -23.43 -6.85
C PRO A 138 -7.01 -23.41 -8.12
N LEU A 139 -7.52 -22.97 -9.25
CA LEU A 139 -6.73 -22.78 -10.47
C LEU A 139 -5.87 -21.51 -10.46
N ILE A 140 -6.08 -20.61 -9.48
CA ILE A 140 -5.31 -19.38 -9.36
C ILE A 140 -4.10 -19.62 -8.45
N ARG A 141 -2.92 -19.24 -8.89
CA ARG A 141 -1.69 -19.24 -8.08
C ARG A 141 -1.64 -17.97 -7.23
N VAL A 142 -2.12 -18.06 -5.98
CA VAL A 142 -2.26 -16.91 -5.10
C VAL A 142 -0.94 -16.53 -4.45
N GLU A 143 -0.46 -15.32 -4.73
CA GLU A 143 0.76 -14.73 -4.15
C GLU A 143 0.40 -14.01 -2.83
N MET A 144 0.73 -14.65 -1.71
CA MET A 144 0.33 -14.20 -0.37
C MET A 144 1.00 -12.90 0.07
N ASN A 145 2.22 -12.65 -0.37
CA ASN A 145 3.09 -11.57 0.13
C ASN A 145 3.40 -10.51 -0.94
N ALA A 146 2.59 -10.39 -1.98
CA ALA A 146 2.81 -9.40 -3.02
C ALA A 146 1.92 -8.16 -2.84
N LEU A 147 2.45 -6.97 -3.09
CA LEU A 147 1.66 -5.74 -3.16
C LEU A 147 0.77 -5.74 -4.40
N TYR A 148 1.34 -6.15 -5.53
CA TYR A 148 0.61 -6.38 -6.77
C TYR A 148 1.31 -7.45 -7.62
N VAL A 149 0.55 -8.07 -8.49
CA VAL A 149 1.01 -9.05 -9.48
C VAL A 149 0.63 -8.56 -10.85
N ASP A 150 1.59 -8.58 -11.77
CA ASP A 150 1.42 -8.24 -13.18
C ASP A 150 1.56 -9.52 -14.02
N GLU A 151 0.49 -9.95 -14.66
CA GLU A 151 0.43 -11.06 -15.60
C GLU A 151 0.16 -10.55 -17.04
N GLY A 152 0.78 -9.41 -17.37
CA GLY A 152 0.67 -8.81 -18.71
C GLY A 152 -0.64 -8.04 -18.91
N ARG A 153 -1.71 -8.73 -19.27
CA ARG A 153 -3.04 -8.12 -19.46
C ARG A 153 -3.96 -8.21 -18.24
N VAL A 154 -3.55 -8.90 -17.19
CA VAL A 154 -4.29 -8.93 -15.92
C VAL A 154 -3.37 -8.48 -14.81
N LEU A 155 -3.78 -7.46 -14.05
CA LEU A 155 -3.06 -6.97 -12.90
C LEU A 155 -3.96 -7.05 -11.66
N THR A 156 -3.40 -7.50 -10.55
CA THR A 156 -4.14 -7.61 -9.28
C THR A 156 -3.32 -7.01 -8.15
N SER A 157 -3.94 -6.32 -7.21
CA SER A 157 -3.25 -5.72 -6.07
C SER A 157 -3.87 -6.03 -4.72
N ALA A 158 -3.05 -5.92 -3.68
CA ALA A 158 -3.43 -6.13 -2.29
C ALA A 158 -4.47 -5.13 -1.76
N GLY A 159 -4.73 -4.06 -2.50
CA GLY A 159 -5.70 -3.04 -2.11
C GLY A 159 -5.09 -1.88 -1.35
N SER A 160 -5.94 -0.90 -1.00
CA SER A 160 -5.53 0.33 -0.35
C SER A 160 -4.35 1.00 -1.07
N ALA A 161 -3.29 1.40 -0.37
CA ALA A 161 -2.12 2.03 -0.96
C ALA A 161 -1.41 1.18 -2.04
N ALA A 162 -1.45 -0.15 -1.95
CA ALA A 162 -0.92 -1.03 -2.99
C ALA A 162 -1.70 -0.98 -4.31
N GLY A 163 -2.95 -0.51 -4.27
CA GLY A 163 -3.72 -0.18 -5.47
C GLY A 163 -3.09 0.96 -6.26
N LEU A 164 -2.67 2.03 -5.57
CA LEU A 164 -1.95 3.15 -6.20
C LEU A 164 -0.61 2.71 -6.78
N ASP A 165 0.15 1.85 -6.06
CA ASP A 165 1.43 1.32 -6.56
C ASP A 165 1.23 0.53 -7.87
N MET A 166 0.21 -0.33 -7.94
CA MET A 166 -0.14 -1.08 -9.16
C MET A 166 -0.53 -0.15 -10.30
N LEU A 167 -1.39 0.83 -10.04
CA LEU A 167 -1.83 1.76 -11.08
C LEU A 167 -0.69 2.68 -11.55
N LEU A 168 0.20 3.10 -10.64
CA LEU A 168 1.42 3.83 -11.00
C LEU A 168 2.40 2.98 -11.82
N HIS A 169 2.53 1.68 -11.49
CA HIS A 169 3.27 0.72 -12.30
C HIS A 169 2.68 0.63 -13.73
N LEU A 170 1.36 0.68 -13.85
CA LEU A 170 0.69 0.70 -15.14
C LEU A 170 1.04 1.96 -15.96
N VAL A 171 1.00 3.14 -15.34
CA VAL A 171 1.44 4.40 -15.96
C VAL A 171 2.91 4.30 -16.40
N ARG A 172 3.76 3.66 -15.61
CA ARG A 172 5.17 3.43 -15.97
C ARG A 172 5.33 2.53 -17.20
N ARG A 173 4.50 1.51 -17.33
CA ARG A 173 4.48 0.64 -18.52
C ARG A 173 4.03 1.39 -19.77
N ASP A 174 3.04 2.26 -19.63
CA ASP A 174 2.40 2.94 -20.77
C ASP A 174 3.19 4.18 -21.22
N HIS A 175 3.73 4.96 -20.28
CA HIS A 175 4.34 6.27 -20.55
C HIS A 175 5.82 6.38 -20.10
N GLY A 176 6.39 5.30 -19.56
CA GLY A 176 7.77 5.26 -19.12
C GLY A 176 8.03 5.84 -17.72
N ALA A 177 9.26 5.61 -17.23
CA ALA A 177 9.65 5.94 -15.87
C ALA A 177 9.57 7.45 -15.56
N LYS A 178 9.93 8.32 -16.52
CA LYS A 178 9.93 9.77 -16.32
C LYS A 178 8.52 10.31 -15.99
N ILE A 179 7.53 9.91 -16.77
CA ILE A 179 6.13 10.32 -16.58
C ILE A 179 5.58 9.75 -15.27
N ALA A 180 5.81 8.45 -15.01
CA ALA A 180 5.37 7.84 -13.76
C ALA A 180 5.97 8.51 -12.52
N ASN A 181 7.23 8.94 -12.57
CA ASN A 181 7.86 9.66 -11.46
C ASN A 181 7.23 11.05 -11.23
N GLN A 182 6.84 11.77 -12.28
CA GLN A 182 6.13 13.03 -12.16
C GLN A 182 4.73 12.84 -11.55
N VAL A 183 4.03 11.78 -11.95
CA VAL A 183 2.73 11.40 -11.35
C VAL A 183 2.90 11.04 -9.87
N ALA A 184 3.90 10.23 -9.52
CA ALA A 184 4.20 9.86 -8.13
C ALA A 184 4.54 11.08 -7.27
N GLN A 185 5.29 12.04 -7.81
CA GLN A 185 5.61 13.30 -7.13
C GLN A 185 4.35 14.11 -6.80
N ARG A 186 3.39 14.21 -7.73
CA ARG A 186 2.10 14.87 -7.49
C ARG A 186 1.27 14.17 -6.42
N LEU A 187 1.34 12.83 -6.36
CA LEU A 187 0.68 12.01 -5.34
C LEU A 187 1.42 11.99 -3.99
N VAL A 188 2.60 12.63 -3.90
CA VAL A 188 3.47 12.59 -2.72
C VAL A 188 3.82 11.14 -2.33
N MET A 189 4.03 10.30 -3.34
CA MET A 189 4.35 8.87 -3.18
C MET A 189 5.79 8.58 -3.60
N ALA A 190 6.32 7.44 -3.13
CA ALA A 190 7.57 6.91 -3.67
C ALA A 190 7.41 6.59 -5.17
N PRO A 191 8.39 6.95 -6.01
CA PRO A 191 8.28 6.81 -7.47
C PRO A 191 8.09 5.37 -7.95
N HIS A 192 8.51 4.40 -7.15
CA HIS A 192 8.38 2.99 -7.48
C HIS A 192 8.42 2.14 -6.20
N ARG A 193 7.47 1.22 -6.09
CA ARG A 193 7.50 0.08 -5.15
C ARG A 193 7.30 -1.18 -5.95
N GLU A 194 8.18 -2.16 -5.71
CA GLU A 194 8.09 -3.44 -6.40
C GLU A 194 6.88 -4.24 -5.94
N GLY A 195 6.16 -4.84 -6.88
CA GLY A 195 4.97 -5.66 -6.58
C GLY A 195 5.24 -6.84 -5.64
N GLY A 196 6.46 -7.40 -5.71
CA GLY A 196 6.89 -8.51 -4.85
C GLY A 196 7.21 -8.12 -3.40
N GLN A 197 7.10 -6.85 -2.99
CA GLN A 197 7.24 -6.47 -1.59
C GLN A 197 6.09 -7.04 -0.75
N ALA A 198 6.44 -7.52 0.46
CA ALA A 198 5.45 -8.13 1.35
C ALA A 198 4.38 -7.11 1.80
N GLN A 199 3.13 -7.58 1.84
CA GLN A 199 2.07 -6.86 2.54
C GLN A 199 2.39 -6.82 4.04
N PHE A 200 2.00 -5.74 4.72
CA PHE A 200 2.01 -5.69 6.18
C PHE A 200 0.93 -6.64 6.74
N VAL A 201 1.23 -7.91 6.76
CA VAL A 201 0.35 -8.92 7.35
C VAL A 201 0.82 -9.20 8.76
N PRO A 202 0.00 -8.97 9.79
CA PRO A 202 0.27 -9.54 11.11
C PRO A 202 0.26 -11.06 10.98
N ARG A 203 1.43 -11.73 10.98
CA ARG A 203 1.45 -13.18 11.12
C ARG A 203 0.81 -13.55 12.46
N PRO A 204 -0.06 -14.57 12.50
CA PRO A 204 -0.47 -15.14 13.77
C PRO A 204 0.77 -15.75 14.44
N LEU A 205 1.42 -14.98 15.29
CA LEU A 205 2.33 -15.54 16.29
C LEU A 205 1.48 -16.34 17.28
N ALA A 206 2.01 -17.43 17.80
CA ALA A 206 1.40 -18.06 18.98
C ALA A 206 1.13 -16.98 20.03
N ALA A 207 0.02 -17.03 20.74
CA ALA A 207 -0.40 -15.95 21.64
C ALA A 207 0.69 -15.55 22.65
N ASP A 208 1.52 -16.53 23.07
CA ASP A 208 2.66 -16.32 23.96
C ASP A 208 3.86 -15.62 23.30
N GLU A 209 4.12 -15.85 21.99
CA GLU A 209 5.21 -15.20 21.27
C GLU A 209 4.89 -13.74 20.92
N ARG A 210 3.64 -13.41 20.58
CA ARG A 210 3.18 -12.01 20.42
C ARG A 210 3.34 -11.21 21.70
N GLY A 211 2.97 -11.80 22.83
CA GLY A 211 3.14 -11.17 24.12
C GLY A 211 4.61 -10.90 24.45
N ARG A 212 5.52 -11.80 24.10
CA ARG A 212 6.97 -11.62 24.34
C ARG A 212 7.57 -10.52 23.47
N LEU A 213 7.25 -10.48 22.19
CA LEU A 213 7.77 -9.45 21.27
C LEU A 213 7.19 -8.08 21.60
N ALA A 214 5.89 -7.97 21.89
CA ALA A 214 5.27 -6.71 22.30
C ALA A 214 5.91 -6.16 23.58
N ARG A 215 6.07 -7.00 24.61
CA ARG A 215 6.77 -6.60 25.85
C ARG A 215 8.23 -6.18 25.61
N LEU A 216 8.92 -6.84 24.65
CA LEU A 216 10.28 -6.44 24.28
C LEU A 216 10.28 -5.06 23.61
N MET A 217 9.36 -4.79 22.70
CA MET A 217 9.25 -3.48 22.04
C MET A 217 8.92 -2.37 23.01
N ASP A 218 8.01 -2.62 23.94
CA ASP A 218 7.68 -1.65 25.02
C ASP A 218 8.87 -1.40 25.95
N PHE A 219 9.61 -2.46 26.30
CA PHE A 219 10.85 -2.34 27.05
C PHE A 219 11.89 -1.49 26.31
N ILE A 220 12.09 -1.70 25.01
CA ILE A 220 13.04 -0.91 24.21
C ILE A 220 12.61 0.57 24.21
N ARG A 221 11.33 0.87 24.02
CA ARG A 221 10.80 2.24 24.06
C ARG A 221 11.04 2.92 25.40
N ALA A 222 10.85 2.19 26.49
CA ALA A 222 11.10 2.69 27.83
C ALA A 222 12.60 2.92 28.13
N HIS A 223 13.50 2.26 27.39
CA HIS A 223 14.95 2.26 27.64
C HIS A 223 15.76 2.61 26.38
N LEU A 224 15.30 3.57 25.57
CA LEU A 224 15.94 3.93 24.28
C LEU A 224 17.39 4.35 24.40
N SER A 225 17.78 4.98 25.53
CA SER A 225 19.16 5.42 25.78
C SER A 225 20.12 4.27 26.09
N ALA A 226 19.61 3.12 26.52
CA ALA A 226 20.44 1.98 26.86
C ALA A 226 21.07 1.31 25.60
N PRO A 227 22.24 0.67 25.75
CA PRO A 227 22.81 -0.15 24.68
C PRO A 227 21.95 -1.40 24.49
N HIS A 228 21.50 -1.62 23.26
CA HIS A 228 20.75 -2.81 22.88
C HIS A 228 21.52 -3.58 21.80
N THR A 229 22.02 -4.77 22.13
CA THR A 229 22.59 -5.71 21.17
C THR A 229 21.51 -6.73 20.78
N LEU A 230 21.66 -7.34 19.61
CA LEU A 230 20.74 -8.40 19.16
C LEU A 230 20.71 -9.55 20.18
N ALA A 231 21.88 -9.90 20.76
CA ALA A 231 21.98 -10.94 21.76
C ALA A 231 21.23 -10.58 23.06
N SER A 232 21.40 -9.35 23.58
CA SER A 232 20.71 -8.92 24.79
C SER A 232 19.19 -8.87 24.62
N LEU A 233 18.71 -8.46 23.46
CA LEU A 233 17.30 -8.42 23.11
C LEU A 233 16.72 -9.84 22.96
N ALA A 234 17.47 -10.76 22.34
CA ALA A 234 17.07 -12.17 22.19
C ALA A 234 16.94 -12.87 23.57
N THR A 235 17.93 -12.69 24.44
CA THR A 235 17.90 -13.21 25.82
C THR A 235 16.69 -12.68 26.58
N ARG A 236 16.40 -11.37 26.47
CA ARG A 236 15.26 -10.76 27.15
C ARG A 236 13.91 -11.26 26.64
N ALA A 237 13.81 -11.55 25.36
CA ALA A 237 12.60 -12.11 24.76
C ALA A 237 12.48 -13.62 24.96
N ALA A 238 13.46 -14.28 25.61
CA ALA A 238 13.58 -15.73 25.68
C ALA A 238 13.51 -16.41 24.30
N MET A 239 14.26 -15.86 23.33
CA MET A 239 14.35 -16.33 21.94
C MET A 239 15.82 -16.51 21.52
N SER A 240 16.04 -17.34 20.49
CA SER A 240 17.34 -17.28 19.78
C SER A 240 17.45 -15.98 18.96
N THR A 241 18.65 -15.53 18.65
CA THR A 241 18.88 -14.36 17.81
C THR A 241 18.24 -14.51 16.42
N ARG A 242 18.27 -15.70 15.83
CA ARG A 242 17.64 -16.05 14.56
C ARG A 242 16.11 -15.93 14.67
N THR A 243 15.53 -16.44 15.73
CA THR A 243 14.07 -16.37 15.97
C THR A 243 13.65 -14.91 16.15
N LEU A 244 14.37 -14.15 16.98
CA LEU A 244 14.09 -12.75 17.20
C LEU A 244 14.15 -11.95 15.88
N GLN A 245 15.20 -12.11 15.08
CA GLN A 245 15.30 -11.41 13.79
C GLN A 245 14.11 -11.74 12.87
N ARG A 246 13.78 -13.01 12.73
CA ARG A 246 12.67 -13.46 11.89
C ARG A 246 11.35 -12.86 12.37
N GLU A 247 11.03 -13.03 13.67
CA GLU A 247 9.77 -12.56 14.25
C GLU A 247 9.66 -11.04 14.23
N PHE A 248 10.77 -10.35 14.53
CA PHE A 248 10.81 -8.88 14.49
C PHE A 248 10.55 -8.35 13.08
N THR A 249 11.23 -8.92 12.07
CA THR A 249 11.06 -8.53 10.67
C THR A 249 9.66 -8.89 10.16
N SER A 250 9.11 -10.03 10.57
CA SER A 250 7.76 -10.43 10.16
C SER A 250 6.67 -9.56 10.77
N THR A 251 6.90 -9.01 11.97
CA THR A 251 5.92 -8.18 12.69
C THR A 251 6.02 -6.70 12.32
N THR A 252 7.24 -6.18 12.15
CA THR A 252 7.48 -4.73 11.95
C THR A 252 7.88 -4.36 10.53
N GLY A 253 8.19 -5.34 9.68
CA GLY A 253 8.79 -5.11 8.36
C GLY A 253 10.26 -4.71 8.41
N LEU A 254 10.86 -4.56 9.60
CA LEU A 254 12.22 -4.04 9.79
C LEU A 254 13.07 -5.00 10.63
N ALA A 255 14.37 -5.03 10.36
CA ALA A 255 15.31 -5.68 11.27
C ALA A 255 15.34 -4.95 12.64
N PRO A 256 15.59 -5.66 13.76
CA PRO A 256 15.56 -5.09 15.12
C PRO A 256 16.36 -3.79 15.26
N HIS A 257 17.58 -3.74 14.72
CA HIS A 257 18.41 -2.54 14.76
C HIS A 257 17.82 -1.38 13.96
N ALA A 258 17.30 -1.63 12.77
CA ALA A 258 16.69 -0.61 11.92
C ALA A 258 15.43 -0.02 12.58
N TRP A 259 14.65 -0.84 13.26
CA TRP A 259 13.48 -0.41 14.03
C TRP A 259 13.91 0.43 15.24
N LEU A 260 14.88 -0.02 16.02
CA LEU A 260 15.42 0.72 17.16
C LEU A 260 15.91 2.12 16.76
N VAL A 261 16.65 2.21 15.65
CA VAL A 261 17.07 3.51 15.09
C VAL A 261 15.86 4.38 14.77
N GLY A 262 14.79 3.81 14.25
CA GLY A 262 13.52 4.50 13.99
C GLY A 262 12.93 5.11 15.26
N GLU A 263 12.74 4.33 16.30
CA GLU A 263 12.19 4.79 17.59
C GLU A 263 13.06 5.89 18.20
N ARG A 264 14.39 5.76 18.11
CA ARG A 264 15.35 6.78 18.57
C ARG A 264 15.20 8.10 17.79
N ILE A 265 14.96 8.04 16.48
CA ILE A 265 14.75 9.23 15.67
C ILE A 265 13.41 9.89 16.00
N GLU A 266 12.34 9.12 16.19
CA GLU A 266 11.05 9.70 16.60
C GLU A 266 11.18 10.40 17.97
N ARG A 267 11.84 9.78 18.93
CA ARG A 267 12.11 10.42 20.23
C ARG A 267 13.02 11.66 20.10
N ALA A 268 13.98 11.64 19.19
CA ALA A 268 14.81 12.82 18.91
C ALA A 268 13.99 13.98 18.34
N LYS A 269 13.01 13.72 17.49
CA LYS A 269 12.07 14.74 16.95
C LYS A 269 11.32 15.41 18.09
N GLU A 270 10.71 14.63 18.98
CA GLU A 270 10.00 15.16 20.16
C GLU A 270 10.91 16.06 21.03
N LEU A 271 12.13 15.62 21.32
CA LEU A 271 13.09 16.40 22.10
C LEU A 271 13.52 17.69 21.39
N LEU A 272 13.67 17.65 20.06
CA LEU A 272 13.98 18.81 19.25
C LEU A 272 12.83 19.83 19.19
N GLU A 273 11.60 19.36 19.26
CA GLU A 273 10.40 20.19 19.25
C GLU A 273 10.08 20.82 20.61
N THR A 274 10.39 20.11 21.69
CA THR A 274 9.93 20.48 23.05
C THR A 274 11.04 20.98 23.99
N THR A 275 12.33 20.81 23.63
CA THR A 275 13.45 21.16 24.50
C THR A 275 14.52 21.98 23.77
N ARG A 276 15.31 22.75 24.52
CA ARG A 276 16.49 23.50 24.03
C ARG A 276 17.79 22.69 24.05
N LEU A 277 17.73 21.38 24.26
CA LEU A 277 18.90 20.51 24.33
C LEU A 277 19.77 20.62 23.08
N LYS A 278 21.09 20.67 23.26
CA LYS A 278 22.04 20.62 22.14
C LYS A 278 21.97 19.24 21.44
N ALA A 279 22.39 19.16 20.19
CA ALA A 279 22.35 17.90 19.40
C ALA A 279 23.09 16.74 20.11
N GLN A 280 24.17 17.03 20.81
CA GLN A 280 24.93 16.04 21.61
C GLN A 280 24.09 15.50 22.78
N GLU A 281 23.37 16.36 23.46
CA GLU A 281 22.49 15.96 24.58
C GLU A 281 21.28 15.16 24.10
N VAL A 282 20.70 15.55 22.95
CA VAL A 282 19.64 14.80 22.30
C VAL A 282 20.15 13.41 21.91
N ALA A 283 21.33 13.31 21.26
CA ALA A 283 21.93 12.05 20.90
C ALA A 283 22.13 11.12 22.10
N ALA A 284 22.68 11.65 23.21
CA ALA A 284 22.85 10.87 24.42
C ALA A 284 21.51 10.35 24.99
N ARG A 285 20.48 11.21 25.06
CA ARG A 285 19.16 10.85 25.61
C ARG A 285 18.41 9.80 24.79
N VAL A 286 18.66 9.75 23.49
CA VAL A 286 18.04 8.73 22.62
C VAL A 286 18.94 7.52 22.39
N GLY A 287 20.12 7.45 23.02
CA GLY A 287 21.05 6.31 22.90
C GLY A 287 21.82 6.25 21.58
N MET A 288 21.95 7.36 20.88
CA MET A 288 22.88 7.51 19.76
C MET A 288 24.21 8.04 20.28
N GLY A 289 25.29 7.29 20.12
CA GLY A 289 26.59 7.54 20.78
C GLY A 289 27.21 8.92 20.50
N SER A 290 26.82 9.61 19.41
CA SER A 290 27.34 10.93 19.07
C SER A 290 26.31 11.80 18.33
N ALA A 291 26.54 13.12 18.35
CA ALA A 291 25.76 14.05 17.52
C ALA A 291 25.90 13.79 16.03
N GLU A 292 27.00 13.20 15.59
CA GLU A 292 27.26 12.80 14.21
C GLU A 292 26.39 11.63 13.80
N SER A 293 26.32 10.59 14.63
CA SER A 293 25.42 9.44 14.44
C SER A 293 23.96 9.90 14.37
N LEU A 294 23.56 10.81 15.28
CA LEU A 294 22.24 11.42 15.22
C LEU A 294 22.01 12.16 13.90
N ARG A 295 22.93 13.02 13.45
CA ARG A 295 22.78 13.76 12.18
C ARG A 295 22.67 12.82 10.98
N HIS A 296 23.49 11.78 10.94
CA HIS A 296 23.48 10.79 9.86
C HIS A 296 22.13 10.10 9.74
N HIS A 297 21.67 9.45 10.80
CA HIS A 297 20.40 8.71 10.79
C HIS A 297 19.18 9.62 10.65
N PHE A 298 19.25 10.83 11.24
CA PHE A 298 18.17 11.82 11.13
C PHE A 298 18.02 12.28 9.67
N ARG A 299 19.13 12.57 8.97
CA ARG A 299 19.10 12.95 7.56
C ARG A 299 18.58 11.83 6.68
N GLN A 300 19.02 10.60 6.91
CA GLN A 300 18.54 9.43 6.15
C GLN A 300 17.03 9.21 6.26
N ARG A 301 16.46 9.42 7.47
CA ARG A 301 15.06 9.09 7.74
C ARG A 301 14.09 10.28 7.61
N VAL A 302 14.56 11.48 7.89
CA VAL A 302 13.73 12.70 7.94
C VAL A 302 14.00 13.63 6.76
N GLY A 303 15.07 13.39 6.01
CA GLY A 303 15.44 14.20 4.83
C GLY A 303 16.07 15.56 5.18
N THR A 304 16.25 15.89 6.49
CA THR A 304 16.80 17.18 6.93
C THR A 304 17.71 17.02 8.13
N THR A 305 18.42 18.07 8.54
CA THR A 305 19.27 18.01 9.72
C THR A 305 18.47 18.29 11.01
N PRO A 306 18.90 17.78 12.20
CA PRO A 306 18.26 18.10 13.48
C PRO A 306 18.09 19.59 13.74
N ALA A 307 19.09 20.40 13.35
CA ALA A 307 19.05 21.86 13.53
C ALA A 307 18.01 22.53 12.61
N GLN A 308 17.90 22.10 11.36
CA GLN A 308 16.88 22.58 10.41
C GLN A 308 15.48 22.16 10.87
N TYR A 309 15.34 20.91 11.30
CA TYR A 309 14.09 20.37 11.84
C TYR A 309 13.62 21.20 13.03
N ARG A 310 14.51 21.46 14.02
CA ARG A 310 14.18 22.31 15.17
C ARG A 310 13.70 23.69 14.72
N ARG A 311 14.40 24.37 13.84
CA ARG A 311 13.98 25.71 13.39
C ARG A 311 12.58 25.72 12.80
N ARG A 312 12.17 24.65 12.15
CA ARG A 312 10.87 24.53 11.50
C ARG A 312 9.74 24.15 12.46
N PHE A 313 10.01 23.30 13.44
CA PHE A 313 8.98 22.67 14.27
C PHE A 313 9.08 23.01 15.76
N TRP A 314 9.97 23.91 16.14
CA TRP A 314 10.08 24.33 17.53
C TRP A 314 8.76 24.91 18.03
N ARG A 315 8.16 24.24 19.04
CA ARG A 315 6.98 24.74 19.74
C ARG A 315 7.45 25.44 21.03
N ARG A 316 7.18 26.75 21.20
CA ARG A 316 7.33 27.40 22.52
C ARG A 316 6.33 26.73 23.47
N ALA A 317 6.82 26.16 24.56
CA ALA A 317 5.97 25.73 25.66
C ALA A 317 5.19 26.97 26.15
N GLY A 318 3.87 27.03 25.93
CA GLY A 318 3.01 28.12 26.42
C GLY A 318 2.25 28.92 25.36
N GLN A 319 1.89 28.32 24.21
CA GLN A 319 0.78 28.81 23.36
C GLN A 319 -0.26 27.74 23.16
#